data_e9adb184b648386faacf03ab17360729
#
_entry.id   e9adb184b648386faacf03ab17360729
#
_cell.length_a   1.000
_cell.length_b   1.000
_cell.length_c   1.000
_cell.angle_alpha   90.00
_cell.angle_beta   90.00
_cell.angle_gamma   90.00
#
_symmetry.space_group_name_H-M   'P 1'
#
loop_
_entity.id
_entity.type
_entity.pdbx_description
1 polymer ?
#
loop_
_entity_poly.entity_id
_entity_poly.type
_entity_poly.pdbx_seq_one_letter_code
_entity_poly.pdbx_strand_id
1 'polypeptide(L)'
;VDARNAKDGIAQLQSYMSVCPNCEWGMWTNSIQKFVFRKYTDGAGNICFMEYNDIPSADGNLDEVNRPSRKNLRNASDDNLLFVFKTCHNHIYVNDGMQKQPAFFELLKVIFCKIEDERNIPKPLEFFTTSEERSNPDGQLTVQKRISQIFQRVKKRHGKIFDANDEIKLTPRSLAYIVSELQRYSLLSTNIDIK
;
A
#
# COMPACT_ATOMS: atom_id res chain seq x y z
N VAL A 1 -28.86 3.75 -2.54
CA VAL A 1 -27.46 3.63 -2.08
C VAL A 1 -26.97 2.26 -2.49
N ASP A 2 -25.99 2.17 -3.38
CA ASP A 2 -25.36 0.90 -3.74
C ASP A 2 -24.15 0.66 -2.83
N ALA A 3 -24.32 -0.20 -1.83
CA ALA A 3 -23.26 -0.52 -0.85
C ALA A 3 -21.99 -1.16 -1.49
N ARG A 4 -22.07 -1.60 -2.74
CA ARG A 4 -20.92 -2.11 -3.51
C ARG A 4 -20.09 -1.00 -4.13
N ASN A 5 -20.64 0.21 -4.25
CA ASN A 5 -19.91 1.40 -4.66
C ASN A 5 -19.12 1.94 -3.47
N ALA A 6 -17.80 2.10 -3.60
CA ALA A 6 -16.94 2.58 -2.54
C ALA A 6 -17.41 3.90 -1.93
N LYS A 7 -17.84 4.86 -2.75
CA LYS A 7 -18.30 6.18 -2.28
C LYS A 7 -19.52 6.05 -1.37
N ASP A 8 -20.51 5.30 -1.79
CA ASP A 8 -21.76 5.14 -1.04
C ASP A 8 -21.54 4.26 0.20
N GLY A 9 -20.77 3.18 0.05
CA GLY A 9 -20.45 2.27 1.15
C GLY A 9 -19.62 2.91 2.25
N ILE A 10 -18.64 3.76 1.92
CA ILE A 10 -17.85 4.51 2.89
C ILE A 10 -18.72 5.52 3.63
N ALA A 11 -19.56 6.27 2.94
CA ALA A 11 -20.48 7.23 3.56
C ALA A 11 -21.44 6.53 4.54
N GLN A 12 -21.96 5.36 4.18
CA GLN A 12 -22.81 4.55 5.05
C GLN A 12 -22.05 4.03 6.26
N LEU A 13 -20.81 3.52 6.09
CA LEU A 13 -19.94 3.09 7.19
C LEU A 13 -19.71 4.23 8.19
N GLN A 14 -19.32 5.41 7.71
CA GLN A 14 -19.05 6.58 8.55
C GLN A 14 -20.30 7.04 9.29
N SER A 15 -21.48 6.96 8.65
CA SER A 15 -22.75 7.23 9.31
C SER A 15 -23.01 6.26 10.47
N TYR A 16 -22.79 4.97 10.28
CA TYR A 16 -22.94 3.97 11.36
C TYR A 16 -21.92 4.20 12.50
N MET A 17 -20.67 4.47 12.14
CA MET A 17 -19.64 4.75 13.13
C MET A 17 -19.95 6.01 13.95
N SER A 18 -20.61 7.02 13.36
CA SER A 18 -20.96 8.26 14.04
C SER A 18 -21.97 8.04 15.18
N VAL A 19 -22.94 7.14 14.98
CA VAL A 19 -23.99 6.85 15.98
C VAL A 19 -23.58 5.77 16.98
N CYS A 20 -22.49 5.07 16.77
CA CYS A 20 -21.99 4.04 17.67
C CYS A 20 -20.89 4.63 18.61
N PRO A 21 -21.16 4.88 19.91
CA PRO A 21 -20.22 5.56 20.78
C PRO A 21 -18.88 4.82 20.93
N ASN A 22 -18.93 3.50 21.04
CA ASN A 22 -17.77 2.64 21.32
C ASN A 22 -17.08 2.11 20.03
N CYS A 23 -17.51 2.55 18.86
CA CYS A 23 -16.89 2.16 17.61
C CYS A 23 -15.76 3.14 17.28
N GLU A 24 -14.53 2.72 17.45
CA GLU A 24 -13.35 3.52 17.09
C GLU A 24 -12.89 3.22 15.66
N TRP A 25 -13.01 1.98 15.21
CA TRP A 25 -12.53 1.52 13.90
C TRP A 25 -13.66 0.98 13.05
N GLY A 26 -13.59 1.27 11.75
CA GLY A 26 -14.50 0.71 10.76
C GLY A 26 -13.78 0.34 9.48
N MET A 27 -14.26 -0.71 8.83
CA MET A 27 -13.73 -1.16 7.55
C MET A 27 -14.87 -1.34 6.56
N TRP A 28 -14.68 -0.78 5.37
CA TRP A 28 -15.50 -1.08 4.21
C TRP A 28 -14.70 -1.90 3.20
N THR A 29 -15.30 -2.92 2.61
CA THR A 29 -14.69 -3.72 1.56
C THR A 29 -15.74 -4.30 0.61
N ASN A 30 -15.37 -4.42 -0.65
CA ASN A 30 -16.18 -5.11 -1.68
C ASN A 30 -15.39 -6.29 -2.29
N SER A 31 -14.43 -6.86 -1.57
CA SER A 31 -13.47 -7.90 -2.01
C SER A 31 -12.41 -7.42 -3.01
N ILE A 32 -12.59 -6.24 -3.64
CA ILE A 32 -11.64 -5.63 -4.57
C ILE A 32 -10.92 -4.46 -3.90
N GLN A 33 -11.66 -3.66 -3.15
CA GLN A 33 -11.17 -2.49 -2.45
C GLN A 33 -11.38 -2.68 -0.94
N LYS A 34 -10.49 -2.11 -0.15
CA LYS A 34 -10.58 -2.06 1.30
C LYS A 34 -10.24 -0.66 1.76
N PHE A 35 -11.11 -0.06 2.57
CA PHE A 35 -10.88 1.21 3.23
C PHE A 35 -11.08 1.03 4.73
N VAL A 36 -10.16 1.53 5.51
CA VAL A 36 -10.18 1.45 6.96
C VAL A 36 -10.19 2.87 7.52
N PHE A 37 -11.11 3.15 8.44
CA PHE A 37 -11.24 4.46 9.07
C PHE A 37 -11.15 4.33 10.58
N ARG A 38 -10.45 5.28 11.19
CA ARG A 38 -10.52 5.54 12.62
C ARG A 38 -11.41 6.75 12.87
N LYS A 39 -12.37 6.60 13.75
CA LYS A 39 -13.19 7.70 14.28
C LYS A 39 -12.43 8.39 15.40
N TYR A 40 -12.43 9.71 15.40
CA TYR A 40 -11.90 10.53 16.48
C TYR A 40 -12.74 11.81 16.60
N THR A 41 -12.57 12.51 17.72
CA THR A 41 -13.21 13.80 17.94
C THR A 41 -12.15 14.88 17.86
N ASP A 42 -12.40 15.92 17.07
CA ASP A 42 -11.50 17.07 16.95
C ASP A 42 -11.59 17.99 18.18
N GLY A 43 -10.72 19.00 18.25
CA GLY A 43 -10.69 19.97 19.34
C GLY A 43 -11.96 20.84 19.46
N ALA A 44 -12.85 20.83 18.46
CA ALA A 44 -14.13 21.52 18.46
C ALA A 44 -15.31 20.60 18.83
N GLY A 45 -15.05 19.31 19.09
CA GLY A 45 -16.08 18.32 19.43
C GLY A 45 -16.73 17.65 18.22
N ASN A 46 -16.26 17.88 17.00
CA ASN A 46 -16.83 17.24 15.82
C ASN A 46 -16.27 15.83 15.64
N ILE A 47 -17.13 14.92 15.19
CA ILE A 47 -16.71 13.57 14.80
C ILE A 47 -16.03 13.63 13.44
N CYS A 48 -14.78 13.17 13.41
CA CYS A 48 -13.93 13.11 12.22
C CYS A 48 -13.51 11.67 11.94
N PHE A 49 -13.16 11.40 10.67
CA PHE A 49 -12.67 10.10 10.22
C PHE A 49 -11.33 10.27 9.51
N MET A 50 -10.36 9.47 9.94
CA MET A 50 -9.05 9.39 9.31
C MET A 50 -8.88 8.01 8.68
N GLU A 51 -8.46 7.98 7.42
CA GLU A 51 -8.20 6.73 6.71
C GLU A 51 -6.84 6.16 7.12
N TYR A 52 -6.79 4.85 7.33
CA TYR A 52 -5.60 4.08 7.66
C TYR A 52 -5.41 2.93 6.67
N ASN A 53 -4.20 2.42 6.58
CA ASN A 53 -3.87 1.30 5.70
C ASN A 53 -4.44 -0.04 6.22
N ASP A 54 -4.58 -0.19 7.53
CA ASP A 54 -5.17 -1.37 8.18
C ASP A 54 -5.66 -1.03 9.59
N ILE A 55 -6.38 -1.96 10.24
CA ILE A 55 -6.71 -1.89 11.66
C ILE A 55 -5.48 -2.37 12.44
N PRO A 56 -5.01 -1.63 13.47
CA PRO A 56 -3.91 -2.10 14.32
C PRO A 56 -4.29 -3.39 15.05
N SER A 57 -3.30 -4.19 15.42
CA SER A 57 -3.52 -5.28 16.37
C SER A 57 -3.94 -4.72 17.75
N ALA A 58 -4.58 -5.54 18.58
CA ALA A 58 -5.05 -5.10 19.90
C ALA A 58 -3.93 -4.49 20.77
N ASP A 59 -2.70 -4.95 20.61
CA ASP A 59 -1.50 -4.48 21.31
C ASP A 59 -0.63 -3.56 20.43
N GLY A 60 -1.11 -3.21 19.22
CA GLY A 60 -0.33 -2.50 18.20
C GLY A 60 -0.39 -0.99 18.34
N ASN A 61 0.75 -0.36 18.14
CA ASN A 61 0.86 1.09 18.02
C ASN A 61 0.31 1.55 16.65
N LEU A 62 -0.34 2.71 16.60
CA LEU A 62 -0.82 3.34 15.35
C LEU A 62 0.31 3.55 14.33
N ASP A 63 1.53 3.81 14.79
CA ASP A 63 2.69 3.97 13.92
C ASP A 63 3.03 2.67 13.16
N GLU A 64 2.73 1.50 13.72
CA GLU A 64 2.98 0.21 13.06
C GLU A 64 2.07 -0.05 11.87
N VAL A 65 0.86 0.50 11.88
CA VAL A 65 -0.08 0.39 10.76
C VAL A 65 0.41 1.22 9.57
N ASN A 66 1.00 2.36 9.85
CA ASN A 66 1.54 3.26 8.84
C ASN A 66 2.95 2.84 8.39
N ARG A 67 3.73 2.22 9.28
CA ARG A 67 5.09 1.76 8.99
C ARG A 67 5.24 0.28 9.37
N PRO A 68 5.08 -0.65 8.42
CA PRO A 68 5.12 -2.07 8.71
C PRO A 68 6.49 -2.47 9.28
N SER A 69 6.46 -3.29 10.32
CA SER A 69 7.65 -4.00 10.81
C SER A 69 7.73 -5.39 10.17
N ARG A 70 8.94 -5.97 10.06
CA ARG A 70 9.10 -7.32 9.51
C ARG A 70 8.28 -8.38 10.24
N LYS A 71 8.06 -8.22 11.55
CA LYS A 71 7.28 -9.14 12.38
C LYS A 71 5.80 -9.14 12.02
N ASN A 72 5.31 -8.01 11.49
CA ASN A 72 3.89 -7.79 11.18
C ASN A 72 3.58 -7.98 9.70
N LEU A 73 4.57 -8.35 8.88
CA LEU A 73 4.32 -8.69 7.49
C LEU A 73 3.51 -9.98 7.43
N ARG A 74 2.47 -9.96 6.61
CA ARG A 74 1.58 -11.12 6.39
C ARG A 74 2.20 -12.03 5.35
N ASN A 75 2.17 -13.33 5.60
CA ASN A 75 2.45 -14.29 4.56
C ASN A 75 1.33 -14.21 3.52
N ALA A 76 1.69 -13.93 2.29
CA ALA A 76 0.73 -13.94 1.21
C ALA A 76 0.42 -15.38 0.82
N SER A 77 -0.86 -15.78 0.84
CA SER A 77 -1.29 -16.96 0.10
C SER A 77 -1.25 -16.66 -1.39
N ASP A 78 -0.99 -17.65 -2.22
CA ASP A 78 -0.80 -17.49 -3.66
C ASP A 78 -1.97 -16.72 -4.32
N ASP A 79 -3.21 -17.05 -3.95
CA ASP A 79 -4.39 -16.41 -4.50
C ASP A 79 -4.51 -14.92 -4.11
N ASN A 80 -4.18 -14.57 -2.87
CA ASN A 80 -4.22 -13.18 -2.41
C ASN A 80 -3.15 -12.34 -3.09
N LEU A 81 -1.95 -12.87 -3.25
CA LEU A 81 -0.85 -12.16 -3.87
C LEU A 81 -1.11 -11.92 -5.36
N LEU A 82 -1.61 -12.94 -6.06
CA LEU A 82 -1.99 -12.81 -7.47
C LEU A 82 -3.08 -11.74 -7.65
N PHE A 83 -4.05 -11.70 -6.75
CA PHE A 83 -5.10 -10.68 -6.77
C PHE A 83 -4.52 -9.28 -6.58
N VAL A 84 -3.64 -9.08 -5.59
CA VAL A 84 -2.97 -7.79 -5.34
C VAL A 84 -2.15 -7.36 -6.55
N PHE A 85 -1.38 -8.26 -7.17
CA PHE A 85 -0.62 -7.93 -8.38
C PHE A 85 -1.52 -7.54 -9.55
N LYS A 86 -2.64 -8.23 -9.77
CA LYS A 86 -3.62 -7.86 -10.80
C LYS A 86 -4.21 -6.47 -10.53
N THR A 87 -4.54 -6.19 -9.27
CA THR A 87 -5.07 -4.88 -8.86
C THR A 87 -4.05 -3.76 -9.10
N CYS A 88 -2.81 -3.95 -8.69
CA CYS A 88 -1.72 -3.01 -8.94
C CYS A 88 -1.48 -2.79 -10.44
N HIS A 89 -1.41 -3.88 -11.22
CA HIS A 89 -1.23 -3.79 -12.67
C HIS A 89 -2.37 -3.02 -13.35
N ASN A 90 -3.62 -3.32 -13.00
CA ASN A 90 -4.78 -2.62 -13.53
C ASN A 90 -4.78 -1.13 -13.12
N HIS A 91 -4.35 -0.82 -11.90
CA HIS A 91 -4.22 0.57 -11.46
C HIS A 91 -3.24 1.35 -12.35
N ILE A 92 -2.07 0.81 -12.65
CA ILE A 92 -1.09 1.43 -13.54
C ILE A 92 -1.68 1.63 -14.95
N TYR A 93 -2.29 0.56 -15.48
CA TYR A 93 -2.90 0.60 -16.81
C TYR A 93 -3.94 1.72 -16.94
N VAL A 94 -4.82 1.85 -15.95
CA VAL A 94 -5.94 2.82 -15.97
C VAL A 94 -5.48 4.22 -15.62
N ASN A 95 -4.66 4.40 -14.57
CA ASN A 95 -4.39 5.72 -14.01
C ASN A 95 -3.15 6.39 -14.62
N ASP A 96 -2.16 5.62 -15.04
CA ASP A 96 -0.95 6.18 -15.70
C ASP A 96 -1.05 6.09 -17.23
N GLY A 97 -2.13 5.54 -17.78
CA GLY A 97 -2.35 5.44 -19.22
C GLY A 97 -1.34 4.54 -19.95
N MET A 98 -0.67 3.67 -19.23
CA MET A 98 0.33 2.77 -19.80
C MET A 98 -0.33 1.57 -20.48
N GLN A 99 0.28 1.06 -21.56
CA GLN A 99 -0.14 -0.21 -22.12
C GLN A 99 0.18 -1.37 -21.15
N LYS A 100 -0.49 -2.51 -21.32
CA LYS A 100 -0.40 -3.66 -20.41
C LYS A 100 1.04 -4.13 -20.16
N GLN A 101 1.84 -4.25 -21.20
CA GLN A 101 3.22 -4.74 -21.08
C GLN A 101 4.14 -3.74 -20.36
N PRO A 102 4.21 -2.44 -20.72
CA PRO A 102 4.91 -1.44 -19.92
C PRO A 102 4.44 -1.36 -18.47
N ALA A 103 3.12 -1.42 -18.20
CA ALA A 103 2.57 -1.42 -16.85
C ALA A 103 3.08 -2.60 -16.01
N PHE A 104 3.20 -3.78 -16.63
CA PHE A 104 3.78 -4.96 -15.99
C PHE A 104 5.25 -4.76 -15.62
N PHE A 105 6.05 -4.19 -16.53
CA PHE A 105 7.46 -3.91 -16.23
C PHE A 105 7.64 -2.87 -15.12
N GLU A 106 6.80 -1.86 -15.07
CA GLU A 106 6.83 -0.90 -13.96
C GLU A 106 6.46 -1.57 -12.62
N LEU A 107 5.43 -2.42 -12.61
CA LEU A 107 5.08 -3.19 -11.41
C LEU A 107 6.22 -4.10 -10.96
N LEU A 108 6.92 -4.77 -11.90
CA LEU A 108 8.09 -5.60 -11.57
C LEU A 108 9.18 -4.80 -10.86
N LYS A 109 9.49 -3.58 -11.31
CA LYS A 109 10.48 -2.73 -10.65
C LYS A 109 10.10 -2.48 -9.18
N VAL A 110 8.82 -2.22 -8.90
CA VAL A 110 8.32 -1.99 -7.54
C VAL A 110 8.37 -3.27 -6.70
N ILE A 111 8.04 -4.43 -7.28
CA ILE A 111 8.17 -5.74 -6.62
C ILE A 111 9.65 -6.01 -6.23
N PHE A 112 10.58 -5.74 -7.13
CA PHE A 112 12.01 -5.87 -6.83
C PHE A 112 12.46 -4.93 -5.71
N CYS A 113 11.91 -3.71 -5.65
CA CYS A 113 12.16 -2.80 -4.52
C CYS A 113 11.68 -3.40 -3.20
N LYS A 114 10.48 -3.98 -3.17
CA LYS A 114 9.94 -4.63 -1.98
C LYS A 114 10.81 -5.80 -1.51
N ILE A 115 11.22 -6.67 -2.43
CA ILE A 115 12.10 -7.82 -2.13
C ILE A 115 13.47 -7.34 -1.62
N GLU A 116 14.06 -6.32 -2.24
CA GLU A 116 15.35 -5.76 -1.83
C GLU A 116 15.29 -5.16 -0.43
N ASP A 117 14.19 -4.46 -0.11
CA ASP A 117 14.00 -3.86 1.20
C ASP A 117 13.81 -4.93 2.29
N GLU A 118 13.06 -5.98 2.02
CA GLU A 118 12.90 -7.11 2.97
C GLU A 118 14.22 -7.83 3.24
N ARG A 119 15.11 -7.95 2.24
CA ARG A 119 16.44 -8.58 2.38
C ARG A 119 17.43 -7.74 3.19
N ASN A 120 17.20 -6.45 3.31
CA ASN A 120 18.15 -5.53 3.92
C ASN A 120 18.06 -5.54 5.46
N ILE A 121 18.34 -6.66 6.06
CA ILE A 121 18.44 -6.82 7.52
C ILE A 121 19.85 -6.33 7.96
N PRO A 122 19.98 -5.55 9.05
CA PRO A 122 19.03 -5.28 10.14
C PRO A 122 18.26 -3.95 10.03
N LYS A 123 18.30 -3.27 8.90
CA LYS A 123 17.64 -1.98 8.76
C LYS A 123 16.12 -2.09 8.86
N PRO A 124 15.43 -1.06 9.40
CA PRO A 124 13.96 -1.00 9.35
C PRO A 124 13.48 -0.99 7.89
N LEU A 125 12.23 -1.40 7.67
CA LEU A 125 11.64 -1.37 6.34
C LEU A 125 11.49 0.08 5.86
N GLU A 126 11.93 0.32 4.63
CA GLU A 126 11.83 1.60 3.92
C GLU A 126 10.72 1.56 2.86
N PHE A 127 10.26 0.36 2.49
CA PHE A 127 9.17 0.17 1.53
C PHE A 127 7.81 0.31 2.24
N PHE A 128 7.36 1.55 2.40
CA PHE A 128 6.06 1.87 3.01
C PHE A 128 5.54 3.21 2.51
N THR A 129 4.25 3.45 2.76
CA THR A 129 3.60 4.75 2.68
C THR A 129 2.64 4.90 3.85
N THR A 130 2.57 6.08 4.43
CA THR A 130 1.54 6.40 5.41
C THR A 130 0.26 6.87 4.71
N SER A 131 -0.87 6.88 5.43
CA SER A 131 -2.12 7.41 4.89
C SER A 131 -1.98 8.90 4.55
N GLU A 132 -1.24 9.66 5.35
CA GLU A 132 -0.95 11.06 5.11
C GLU A 132 -0.10 11.25 3.84
N GLU A 133 1.01 10.49 3.70
CA GLU A 133 1.84 10.56 2.49
C GLU A 133 1.04 10.20 1.23
N ARG A 134 0.11 9.26 1.31
CA ARG A 134 -0.72 8.85 0.17
C ARG A 134 -1.75 9.92 -0.21
N SER A 135 -2.29 10.67 0.76
CA SER A 135 -3.39 11.59 0.57
C SER A 135 -2.99 12.94 -0.02
N ASN A 136 -1.72 13.32 0.01
CA ASN A 136 -1.25 14.62 -0.45
C ASN A 136 -0.07 14.51 -1.44
N PRO A 137 0.06 15.47 -2.39
CA PRO A 137 1.09 15.43 -3.42
C PRO A 137 2.54 15.42 -2.88
N ASP A 138 2.84 16.18 -1.84
CA ASP A 138 4.19 16.26 -1.26
C ASP A 138 4.57 14.94 -0.58
N GLY A 139 3.61 14.31 0.08
CA GLY A 139 3.77 12.97 0.65
C GLY A 139 4.03 11.91 -0.44
N GLN A 140 3.29 11.96 -1.54
CA GLN A 140 3.49 11.07 -2.68
C GLN A 140 4.89 11.23 -3.31
N LEU A 141 5.40 12.47 -3.41
CA LEU A 141 6.77 12.73 -3.85
C LEU A 141 7.80 12.20 -2.85
N THR A 142 7.52 12.24 -1.56
CA THR A 142 8.38 11.67 -0.51
C THR A 142 8.47 10.15 -0.66
N VAL A 143 7.33 9.48 -0.90
CA VAL A 143 7.31 8.04 -1.22
C VAL A 143 8.11 7.75 -2.47
N GLN A 144 7.94 8.53 -3.54
CA GLN A 144 8.67 8.34 -4.79
C GLN A 144 10.19 8.44 -4.58
N LYS A 145 10.67 9.44 -3.84
CA LYS A 145 12.10 9.58 -3.51
C LYS A 145 12.62 8.37 -2.74
N ARG A 146 11.87 7.91 -1.74
CA ARG A 146 12.23 6.75 -0.90
C ARG A 146 12.31 5.46 -1.74
N ILE A 147 11.31 5.17 -2.57
CA ILE A 147 11.29 3.99 -3.43
C ILE A 147 12.38 4.06 -4.51
N SER A 148 12.64 5.25 -5.08
CA SER A 148 13.74 5.44 -6.02
C SER A 148 15.10 5.12 -5.41
N GLN A 149 15.33 5.44 -4.15
CA GLN A 149 16.56 5.06 -3.44
C GLN A 149 16.68 3.54 -3.27
N ILE A 150 15.57 2.85 -2.99
CA ILE A 150 15.55 1.39 -2.96
C ILE A 150 15.87 0.84 -4.35
N PHE A 151 15.29 1.41 -5.41
CA PHE A 151 15.53 0.98 -6.79
C PHE A 151 16.99 1.13 -7.22
N GLN A 152 17.70 2.15 -6.74
CA GLN A 152 19.16 2.26 -6.96
C GLN A 152 19.92 1.05 -6.38
N ARG A 153 19.49 0.54 -5.21
CA ARG A 153 20.09 -0.68 -4.63
C ARG A 153 19.74 -1.92 -5.47
N VAL A 154 18.49 -2.01 -5.95
CA VAL A 154 18.06 -3.07 -6.88
C VAL A 154 18.92 -3.10 -8.14
N LYS A 155 19.13 -1.96 -8.80
CA LYS A 155 19.97 -1.87 -10.00
C LYS A 155 21.40 -2.34 -9.74
N LYS A 156 22.00 -1.96 -8.61
CA LYS A 156 23.36 -2.41 -8.23
C LYS A 156 23.45 -3.93 -8.05
N ARG A 157 22.40 -4.54 -7.49
CA ARG A 157 22.36 -5.99 -7.22
C ARG A 157 21.98 -6.79 -8.47
N HIS A 158 21.10 -6.25 -9.31
CA HIS A 158 20.49 -6.92 -10.45
C HIS A 158 20.85 -6.24 -11.80
N GLY A 159 22.12 -5.84 -11.96
CA GLY A 159 22.61 -5.15 -13.16
C GLY A 159 22.52 -5.95 -14.46
N LYS A 160 22.16 -7.25 -14.40
CA LYS A 160 21.84 -8.06 -15.57
C LYS A 160 20.38 -7.91 -16.02
N ILE A 161 19.52 -7.35 -15.18
CA ILE A 161 18.07 -7.18 -15.42
C ILE A 161 17.74 -5.71 -15.66
N PHE A 162 18.37 -4.83 -14.88
CA PHE A 162 18.10 -3.40 -14.92
C PHE A 162 19.36 -2.63 -15.29
N ASP A 163 19.22 -1.71 -16.24
CA ASP A 163 20.29 -0.82 -16.64
C ASP A 163 20.48 0.33 -15.66
N ALA A 164 21.67 0.95 -15.69
CA ALA A 164 21.98 2.07 -14.81
C ALA A 164 21.01 3.26 -15.01
N ASN A 165 20.50 3.44 -16.23
CA ASN A 165 19.58 4.52 -16.60
C ASN A 165 18.08 4.16 -16.39
N ASP A 166 17.79 2.94 -15.93
CA ASP A 166 16.42 2.57 -15.65
C ASP A 166 15.86 3.38 -14.48
N GLU A 167 14.63 3.83 -14.65
CA GLU A 167 13.86 4.57 -13.64
C GLU A 167 12.45 3.99 -13.51
N ILE A 168 11.83 4.22 -12.37
CA ILE A 168 10.40 3.96 -12.16
C ILE A 168 9.63 5.15 -12.76
N LYS A 169 8.82 4.86 -13.80
CA LYS A 169 8.09 5.88 -14.58
C LYS A 169 6.65 6.09 -14.09
N LEU A 170 6.29 5.48 -12.96
CA LEU A 170 4.97 5.67 -12.37
C LEU A 170 4.79 7.09 -11.84
N THR A 171 3.57 7.61 -11.94
CA THR A 171 3.22 8.85 -11.26
C THR A 171 3.40 8.68 -9.74
N PRO A 172 3.75 9.75 -8.99
CA PRO A 172 3.90 9.67 -7.53
C PRO A 172 2.66 9.08 -6.84
N ARG A 173 1.47 9.44 -7.34
CA ARG A 173 0.18 8.95 -6.84
C ARG A 173 0.03 7.43 -7.03
N SER A 174 0.28 6.93 -8.23
CA SER A 174 0.19 5.51 -8.55
C SER A 174 1.23 4.70 -7.80
N LEU A 175 2.46 5.21 -7.68
CA LEU A 175 3.50 4.55 -6.91
C LEU A 175 3.13 4.45 -5.42
N ALA A 176 2.63 5.53 -4.80
CA ALA A 176 2.19 5.50 -3.42
C ALA A 176 1.03 4.50 -3.21
N TYR A 177 0.09 4.43 -4.15
CA TYR A 177 -0.98 3.42 -4.11
C TYR A 177 -0.43 1.99 -4.15
N ILE A 178 0.46 1.67 -5.08
CA ILE A 178 1.03 0.33 -5.21
C ILE A 178 1.85 -0.04 -3.97
N VAL A 179 2.61 0.90 -3.42
CA VAL A 179 3.33 0.69 -2.17
C VAL A 179 2.36 0.37 -1.03
N SER A 180 1.22 1.06 -0.92
CA SER A 180 0.22 0.80 0.11
C SER A 180 -0.39 -0.59 0.02
N GLU A 181 -0.60 -1.10 -1.20
CA GLU A 181 -1.13 -2.44 -1.43
C GLU A 181 -0.12 -3.55 -1.08
N LEU A 182 1.15 -3.33 -1.39
CA LEU A 182 2.20 -4.34 -1.23
C LEU A 182 2.88 -4.32 0.15
N GLN A 183 2.90 -3.19 0.85
CA GLN A 183 3.70 -3.00 2.06
C GLN A 183 3.40 -4.00 3.17
N ARG A 184 2.17 -4.49 3.26
CA ARG A 184 1.72 -5.41 4.31
C ARG A 184 2.14 -6.86 4.11
N TYR A 185 2.51 -7.24 2.89
CA TYR A 185 2.85 -8.62 2.56
C TYR A 185 4.36 -8.86 2.65
N SER A 186 4.76 -10.07 3.05
CA SER A 186 6.12 -10.54 2.85
C SER A 186 6.21 -11.27 1.52
N LEU A 187 7.14 -10.84 0.67
CA LEU A 187 7.43 -11.50 -0.60
C LEU A 187 8.56 -12.52 -0.48
N LEU A 188 9.35 -12.48 0.61
CA LEU A 188 10.43 -13.44 0.86
C LEU A 188 9.95 -14.72 1.54
N SER A 189 8.88 -14.65 2.35
CA SER A 189 8.32 -15.82 3.05
C SER A 189 7.23 -16.54 2.26
N THR A 190 6.96 -16.11 1.03
CA THR A 190 6.09 -16.86 0.11
C THR A 190 6.88 -18.04 -0.43
N ASN A 191 6.43 -19.28 -0.16
CA ASN A 191 6.87 -20.48 -0.88
C ASN A 191 6.35 -20.41 -2.31
N ILE A 192 6.80 -19.42 -3.07
CA ILE A 192 6.59 -19.41 -4.52
C ILE A 192 7.63 -20.38 -5.08
N ASP A 193 7.27 -21.65 -5.17
CA ASP A 193 7.94 -22.57 -6.07
C ASP A 193 7.73 -22.02 -7.49
N ILE A 194 8.68 -21.21 -7.94
CA ILE A 194 8.80 -20.84 -9.35
C ILE A 194 9.29 -22.12 -10.05
N LYS A 195 8.34 -22.96 -10.45
CA LYS A 195 8.58 -24.04 -11.40
C LYS A 195 8.61 -23.49 -12.81
#